data_615dc78eb201556c77330d218a3c74f0
#
_entry.id   615dc78eb201556c77330d218a3c74f0
#
_cell.length_a   1.000
_cell.length_b   1.000
_cell.length_c   1.000
_cell.angle_alpha   90.00
_cell.angle_beta   90.00
_cell.angle_gamma   90.00
#
_symmetry.space_group_name_H-M   'P 1'
#
loop_
_entity.id
_entity.type
_entity.pdbx_description
1 polymer ?
#
loop_
_entity_poly.entity_id
_entity_poly.type
_entity_poly.pdbx_seq_one_letter_code
_entity_poly.pdbx_strand_id
1 'polypeptide(L)'
;MTNEYQLRVLPENAYSEDAIKQYLAKEKGLDIRTLNAVRVLKKSIDARQRTIYVNLKVRAYVNEYSQEEQFERTEYANVEGKPQVIVVGEGPGGLFAALKLIELGLRPVILERGKDVRERKKDLALIKKTQKVDPESNYCFGEGGAGAYSDGKLYTRSKKRGNVNKILNVFCQHGASSSILYEAHPHIGTDKLPRVIENMRNTIIKCGGEVHFQTKMTEFLLSTKGEETKVDGVKAIYLPAGQELEFKGPVILATGHS
;
A
#
# COMPACT_ATOMS: atom_id res chain seq x y z
N MET A 1 -26.34 8.95 -19.91
CA MET A 1 -25.35 9.72 -20.71
C MET A 1 -24.23 10.18 -19.80
N THR A 2 -22.98 9.84 -20.13
CA THR A 2 -21.80 10.16 -19.30
C THR A 2 -21.01 11.29 -19.93
N ASN A 3 -20.72 12.35 -19.16
CA ASN A 3 -19.95 13.50 -19.62
C ASN A 3 -18.81 13.83 -18.62
N GLU A 4 -17.67 14.29 -19.14
CA GLU A 4 -16.55 14.76 -18.32
C GLU A 4 -16.47 16.29 -18.34
N TYR A 5 -16.26 16.88 -17.14
CA TYR A 5 -16.16 18.32 -16.97
C TYR A 5 -14.87 18.67 -16.20
N GLN A 6 -14.28 19.79 -16.57
CA GLN A 6 -13.23 20.45 -15.79
C GLN A 6 -13.85 21.64 -15.06
N LEU A 7 -13.64 21.71 -13.76
CA LEU A 7 -14.19 22.74 -12.89
C LEU A 7 -13.06 23.41 -12.11
N ARG A 8 -13.18 24.70 -11.89
CA ARG A 8 -12.36 25.46 -10.95
C ARG A 8 -13.30 26.11 -9.95
N VAL A 9 -13.34 25.58 -8.73
CA VAL A 9 -14.33 25.92 -7.73
C VAL A 9 -13.72 26.41 -6.44
N LEU A 10 -14.48 27.10 -5.61
CA LEU A 10 -14.08 27.40 -4.24
C LEU A 10 -14.08 26.11 -3.39
N PRO A 11 -13.28 26.02 -2.31
CA PRO A 11 -13.18 24.82 -1.48
C PRO A 11 -14.55 24.31 -0.97
N GLU A 12 -15.47 25.21 -0.64
CA GLU A 12 -16.83 24.89 -0.21
C GLU A 12 -17.67 24.09 -1.23
N ASN A 13 -17.36 24.23 -2.52
CA ASN A 13 -18.04 23.50 -3.60
C ASN A 13 -17.30 22.18 -3.99
N ALA A 14 -16.21 21.84 -3.30
CA ALA A 14 -15.36 20.69 -3.61
C ALA A 14 -15.22 19.69 -2.46
N TYR A 15 -15.92 19.87 -1.33
CA TYR A 15 -15.74 19.08 -0.11
C TYR A 15 -16.54 17.78 -0.10
N SER A 16 -17.62 17.70 -0.87
CA SER A 16 -18.46 16.50 -0.97
C SER A 16 -18.95 16.27 -2.40
N GLU A 17 -19.41 15.05 -2.69
CA GLU A 17 -20.02 14.72 -3.96
C GLU A 17 -21.26 15.57 -4.22
N ASP A 18 -22.09 15.77 -3.20
CA ASP A 18 -23.31 16.59 -3.31
C ASP A 18 -23.01 18.06 -3.61
N ALA A 19 -22.00 18.64 -2.99
CA ALA A 19 -21.59 20.03 -3.29
C ALA A 19 -21.10 20.17 -4.75
N ILE A 20 -20.30 19.22 -5.23
CA ILE A 20 -19.84 19.18 -6.62
C ILE A 20 -21.04 19.02 -7.56
N LYS A 21 -21.98 18.16 -7.22
CA LYS A 21 -23.20 17.89 -8.00
C LYS A 21 -24.09 19.13 -8.13
N GLN A 22 -24.33 19.84 -7.01
CA GLN A 22 -25.09 21.10 -7.01
C GLN A 22 -24.41 22.19 -7.83
N TYR A 23 -23.09 22.35 -7.65
CA TYR A 23 -22.31 23.32 -8.41
C TYR A 23 -22.33 23.00 -9.91
N LEU A 24 -22.13 21.74 -10.29
CA LEU A 24 -22.14 21.30 -11.69
C LEU A 24 -23.50 21.51 -12.35
N ALA A 25 -24.58 21.16 -11.64
CA ALA A 25 -25.95 21.36 -12.12
C ALA A 25 -26.21 22.84 -12.42
N LYS A 26 -25.85 23.73 -11.49
CA LYS A 26 -26.00 25.19 -11.65
C LYS A 26 -25.13 25.73 -12.79
N GLU A 27 -23.85 25.38 -12.83
CA GLU A 27 -22.87 25.91 -13.78
C GLU A 27 -23.14 25.46 -15.22
N LYS A 28 -23.63 24.23 -15.41
CA LYS A 28 -23.87 23.64 -16.72
C LYS A 28 -25.35 23.61 -17.11
N GLY A 29 -26.24 24.15 -16.30
CA GLY A 29 -27.67 24.16 -16.58
C GLY A 29 -28.30 22.76 -16.62
N LEU A 30 -27.77 21.81 -15.84
CA LEU A 30 -28.29 20.45 -15.78
C LEU A 30 -29.40 20.35 -14.73
N ASP A 31 -30.44 19.55 -15.02
CA ASP A 31 -31.42 19.23 -13.98
C ASP A 31 -30.77 18.29 -12.93
N ILE A 32 -30.66 18.77 -11.72
CA ILE A 32 -30.02 18.02 -10.61
C ILE A 32 -30.69 16.66 -10.35
N ARG A 33 -31.99 16.54 -10.67
CA ARG A 33 -32.76 15.28 -10.52
C ARG A 33 -32.31 14.20 -11.51
N THR A 34 -31.75 14.62 -12.65
CA THR A 34 -31.24 13.70 -13.68
C THR A 34 -29.76 13.36 -13.45
N LEU A 35 -29.07 14.12 -12.62
CA LEU A 35 -27.65 13.92 -12.28
C LEU A 35 -27.53 12.90 -11.14
N ASN A 36 -27.49 11.60 -11.48
CA ASN A 36 -27.53 10.52 -10.50
C ASN A 36 -26.27 10.43 -9.66
N ALA A 37 -25.08 10.59 -10.27
CA ALA A 37 -23.79 10.55 -9.57
C ALA A 37 -22.75 11.47 -10.23
N VAL A 38 -21.76 11.88 -9.47
CA VAL A 38 -20.57 12.59 -9.95
C VAL A 38 -19.31 11.94 -9.37
N ARG A 39 -18.47 11.40 -10.24
CA ARG A 39 -17.20 10.79 -9.86
C ARG A 39 -16.05 11.78 -10.07
N VAL A 40 -15.24 12.01 -9.04
CA VAL A 40 -14.02 12.81 -9.15
C VAL A 40 -12.93 11.95 -9.79
N LEU A 41 -12.37 12.42 -10.90
CA LEU A 41 -11.29 11.76 -11.64
C LEU A 41 -9.93 12.38 -11.32
N LYS A 42 -9.91 13.68 -10.95
CA LYS A 42 -8.71 14.40 -10.54
C LYS A 42 -9.07 15.57 -9.65
N LYS A 43 -8.29 15.79 -8.60
CA LYS A 43 -8.44 16.90 -7.67
C LYS A 43 -7.08 17.50 -7.35
N SER A 44 -6.97 18.82 -7.41
CA SER A 44 -5.76 19.54 -6.98
C SER A 44 -6.13 20.91 -6.42
N ILE A 45 -5.33 21.40 -5.48
CA ILE A 45 -5.50 22.71 -4.86
C ILE A 45 -4.64 23.72 -5.62
N ASP A 46 -5.23 24.86 -5.98
CA ASP A 46 -4.54 26.01 -6.55
C ASP A 46 -4.52 27.16 -5.53
N ALA A 47 -3.40 27.30 -4.82
CA ALA A 47 -3.19 28.32 -3.79
C ALA A 47 -2.15 29.39 -4.25
N ARG A 48 -1.95 29.56 -5.56
CA ARG A 48 -0.98 30.54 -6.10
C ARG A 48 -1.45 32.00 -5.97
N GLN A 49 -2.75 32.21 -5.73
CA GLN A 49 -3.36 33.53 -5.54
C GLN A 49 -3.94 33.63 -4.14
N ARG A 50 -4.36 34.86 -3.74
CA ARG A 50 -5.00 35.11 -2.45
C ARG A 50 -6.24 34.25 -2.22
N THR A 51 -7.03 34.03 -3.27
CA THR A 51 -8.19 33.14 -3.23
C THR A 51 -7.74 31.73 -3.61
N ILE A 52 -8.01 30.77 -2.74
CA ILE A 52 -7.70 29.34 -2.97
C ILE A 52 -8.82 28.74 -3.81
N TYR A 53 -8.43 28.03 -4.87
CA TYR A 53 -9.34 27.28 -5.72
C TYR A 53 -9.02 25.77 -5.69
N VAL A 54 -10.02 24.97 -5.97
CA VAL A 54 -9.89 23.54 -6.21
C VAL A 54 -10.17 23.27 -7.68
N ASN A 55 -9.18 22.68 -8.37
CA ASN A 55 -9.36 22.22 -9.74
C ASN A 55 -9.82 20.77 -9.69
N LEU A 56 -10.94 20.49 -10.34
CA LEU A 56 -11.56 19.18 -10.42
C LEU A 56 -11.68 18.75 -11.88
N LYS A 57 -11.41 17.48 -12.15
CA LYS A 57 -11.93 16.80 -13.33
C LYS A 57 -12.96 15.78 -12.83
N VAL A 58 -14.19 15.88 -13.30
CA VAL A 58 -15.30 15.05 -12.82
C VAL A 58 -16.00 14.38 -13.99
N ARG A 59 -16.54 13.17 -13.74
CA ARG A 59 -17.43 12.45 -14.63
C ARG A 59 -18.83 12.47 -14.04
N ALA A 60 -19.79 13.02 -14.80
CA ALA A 60 -21.19 13.11 -14.44
C ALA A 60 -22.01 12.03 -15.12
N TYR A 61 -22.88 11.38 -14.37
CA TYR A 61 -23.78 10.33 -14.84
C TYR A 61 -25.21 10.89 -14.87
N VAL A 62 -25.69 11.22 -16.08
CA VAL A 62 -27.01 11.81 -16.31
C VAL A 62 -27.99 10.73 -16.77
N ASN A 63 -29.06 10.50 -16.02
CA ASN A 63 -30.05 9.44 -16.23
C ASN A 63 -29.47 8.01 -16.25
N GLU A 64 -28.31 7.81 -15.66
CA GLU A 64 -27.69 6.49 -15.50
C GLU A 64 -26.93 6.41 -14.20
N TYR A 65 -26.71 5.19 -13.69
CA TYR A 65 -25.91 4.95 -12.51
C TYR A 65 -24.51 4.50 -12.90
N SER A 66 -23.52 4.91 -12.11
CA SER A 66 -22.18 4.39 -12.29
C SER A 66 -22.17 2.90 -11.97
N GLN A 67 -21.77 2.08 -12.94
CA GLN A 67 -21.48 0.65 -12.73
C GLN A 67 -20.00 0.41 -12.44
N GLU A 68 -19.18 1.46 -12.48
CA GLU A 68 -17.75 1.35 -12.26
C GLU A 68 -17.45 1.19 -10.77
N GLU A 69 -16.66 0.20 -10.42
CA GLU A 69 -16.09 0.10 -9.07
C GLU A 69 -15.25 1.34 -8.74
N GLN A 70 -15.17 1.68 -7.45
CA GLN A 70 -14.37 2.82 -7.00
C GLN A 70 -12.88 2.65 -7.28
N PHE A 71 -12.40 1.40 -7.34
CA PHE A 71 -11.02 1.02 -7.62
C PHE A 71 -10.96 -0.34 -8.31
N GLU A 72 -9.88 -0.58 -9.05
CA GLU A 72 -9.63 -1.87 -9.71
C GLU A 72 -9.15 -2.90 -8.69
N ARG A 73 -9.79 -4.07 -8.67
CA ARG A 73 -9.39 -5.18 -7.80
C ARG A 73 -8.33 -6.04 -8.45
N THR A 74 -7.38 -6.49 -7.64
CA THR A 74 -6.43 -7.54 -8.01
C THR A 74 -6.90 -8.85 -7.39
N GLU A 75 -7.01 -9.89 -8.19
CA GLU A 75 -7.34 -11.22 -7.70
C GLU A 75 -6.10 -11.93 -7.18
N TYR A 76 -6.22 -12.54 -6.00
CA TYR A 76 -5.16 -13.31 -5.37
C TYR A 76 -5.64 -14.75 -5.18
N ALA A 77 -5.08 -15.68 -5.97
CA ALA A 77 -5.41 -17.09 -5.87
C ALA A 77 -4.73 -17.75 -4.67
N ASN A 78 -5.22 -18.91 -4.25
CA ASN A 78 -4.54 -19.73 -3.25
C ASN A 78 -3.25 -20.31 -3.85
N VAL A 79 -2.14 -20.12 -3.14
CA VAL A 79 -0.79 -20.60 -3.51
C VAL A 79 -0.24 -21.63 -2.53
N GLU A 80 -1.08 -22.21 -1.67
CA GLU A 80 -0.68 -23.31 -0.80
C GLU A 80 -0.11 -24.48 -1.63
N GLY A 81 1.02 -25.04 -1.21
CA GLY A 81 1.70 -26.13 -1.94
C GLY A 81 2.39 -25.70 -3.24
N LYS A 82 2.35 -24.44 -3.62
CA LYS A 82 3.10 -23.92 -4.79
C LYS A 82 4.58 -23.70 -4.46
N PRO A 83 5.47 -23.61 -5.48
CA PRO A 83 6.88 -23.30 -5.26
C PRO A 83 7.04 -22.02 -4.44
N GLN A 84 7.86 -22.09 -3.40
CA GLN A 84 8.07 -20.96 -2.50
C GLN A 84 9.17 -20.01 -2.99
N VAL A 85 9.01 -18.73 -2.63
CA VAL A 85 10.00 -17.66 -2.79
C VAL A 85 10.14 -16.96 -1.46
N ILE A 86 11.37 -16.80 -0.98
CA ILE A 86 11.68 -16.16 0.29
C ILE A 86 11.75 -14.65 0.05
N VAL A 87 11.06 -13.88 0.90
CA VAL A 87 11.10 -12.42 0.88
C VAL A 87 11.68 -11.95 2.21
N VAL A 88 12.85 -11.33 2.18
CA VAL A 88 13.52 -10.83 3.38
C VAL A 88 13.15 -9.37 3.60
N GLY A 89 12.40 -9.09 4.66
CA GLY A 89 11.86 -7.79 5.04
C GLY A 89 10.40 -7.62 4.65
N GLU A 90 9.57 -7.16 5.60
CA GLU A 90 8.14 -6.87 5.44
C GLU A 90 7.86 -5.36 5.39
N GLY A 91 8.77 -4.61 4.80
CA GLY A 91 8.52 -3.23 4.40
C GLY A 91 7.59 -3.15 3.18
N PRO A 92 7.31 -1.94 2.65
CA PRO A 92 6.47 -1.79 1.46
C PRO A 92 6.94 -2.65 0.28
N GLY A 93 8.26 -2.73 0.06
CA GLY A 93 8.85 -3.55 -1.00
C GLY A 93 8.53 -5.03 -0.84
N GLY A 94 8.66 -5.57 0.38
CA GLY A 94 8.38 -6.99 0.69
C GLY A 94 6.89 -7.33 0.58
N LEU A 95 6.00 -6.49 1.11
CA LEU A 95 4.56 -6.68 1.01
C LEU A 95 4.09 -6.72 -0.45
N PHE A 96 4.52 -5.75 -1.27
CA PHE A 96 4.17 -5.74 -2.69
C PHE A 96 4.83 -6.87 -3.48
N ALA A 97 6.06 -7.28 -3.12
CA ALA A 97 6.71 -8.45 -3.71
C ALA A 97 5.92 -9.73 -3.41
N ALA A 98 5.49 -9.93 -2.16
CA ALA A 98 4.69 -11.07 -1.75
C ALA A 98 3.34 -11.14 -2.47
N LEU A 99 2.60 -10.02 -2.54
CA LEU A 99 1.35 -9.96 -3.30
C LEU A 99 1.57 -10.25 -4.79
N LYS A 100 2.68 -9.75 -5.36
CA LYS A 100 3.03 -10.03 -6.75
C LYS A 100 3.39 -11.49 -6.99
N LEU A 101 4.07 -12.15 -6.06
CA LEU A 101 4.35 -13.58 -6.12
C LEU A 101 3.06 -14.40 -6.16
N ILE A 102 2.05 -14.04 -5.33
CA ILE A 102 0.74 -14.69 -5.35
C ILE A 102 0.06 -14.53 -6.72
N GLU A 103 0.10 -13.34 -7.34
CA GLU A 103 -0.41 -13.14 -8.70
C GLU A 103 0.30 -14.04 -9.74
N LEU A 104 1.56 -14.38 -9.49
CA LEU A 104 2.36 -15.26 -10.35
C LEU A 104 2.21 -16.75 -10.02
N GLY A 105 1.34 -17.11 -9.05
CA GLY A 105 1.14 -18.49 -8.62
C GLY A 105 2.30 -19.06 -7.80
N LEU A 106 3.09 -18.20 -7.15
CA LEU A 106 4.20 -18.56 -6.28
C LEU A 106 3.87 -18.27 -4.82
N ARG A 107 4.34 -19.11 -3.90
CA ARG A 107 4.09 -18.99 -2.47
C ARG A 107 5.14 -18.09 -1.80
N PRO A 108 4.78 -16.89 -1.31
CA PRO A 108 5.72 -16.05 -0.57
C PRO A 108 5.93 -16.59 0.85
N VAL A 109 7.19 -16.61 1.30
CA VAL A 109 7.59 -16.83 2.69
C VAL A 109 8.35 -15.59 3.14
N ILE A 110 7.72 -14.75 3.96
CA ILE A 110 8.29 -13.48 4.40
C ILE A 110 9.02 -13.68 5.72
N LEU A 111 10.24 -13.16 5.82
CA LEU A 111 11.04 -13.11 7.04
C LEU A 111 11.19 -11.65 7.47
N GLU A 112 10.60 -11.28 8.60
CA GLU A 112 10.72 -9.96 9.19
C GLU A 112 11.43 -10.04 10.55
N ARG A 113 12.52 -9.27 10.68
CA ARG A 113 13.31 -9.27 11.92
C ARG A 113 12.59 -8.62 13.11
N GLY A 114 11.72 -7.65 12.82
CA GLY A 114 10.94 -6.96 13.84
C GLY A 114 9.60 -7.62 14.11
N LYS A 115 8.73 -6.89 14.81
CA LYS A 115 7.38 -7.34 15.19
C LYS A 115 6.32 -6.83 14.23
N ASP A 116 5.10 -7.38 14.35
CA ASP A 116 3.93 -6.88 13.64
C ASP A 116 3.59 -5.42 14.04
N VAL A 117 2.74 -4.75 13.24
CA VAL A 117 2.41 -3.33 13.46
C VAL A 117 1.83 -3.04 14.83
N ARG A 118 1.10 -3.97 15.48
CA ARG A 118 0.48 -3.71 16.78
C ARG A 118 1.50 -3.76 17.89
N GLU A 119 2.33 -4.80 17.92
CA GLU A 119 3.40 -4.95 18.90
C GLU A 119 4.49 -3.88 18.71
N ARG A 120 4.86 -3.59 17.48
CA ARG A 120 5.79 -2.52 17.14
C ARG A 120 5.31 -1.16 17.63
N LYS A 121 4.00 -0.87 17.59
CA LYS A 121 3.43 0.36 18.15
C LYS A 121 3.72 0.50 19.64
N LYS A 122 3.70 -0.62 20.40
CA LYS A 122 4.05 -0.64 21.83
C LYS A 122 5.53 -0.34 22.02
N ASP A 123 6.41 -0.94 21.22
CA ASP A 123 7.86 -0.70 21.29
C ASP A 123 8.18 0.78 21.00
N LEU A 124 7.55 1.38 19.98
CA LEU A 124 7.69 2.81 19.66
C LEU A 124 7.20 3.72 20.81
N ALA A 125 6.13 3.34 21.49
CA ALA A 125 5.66 4.06 22.68
C ALA A 125 6.66 3.97 23.83
N LEU A 126 7.33 2.83 24.02
CA LEU A 126 8.39 2.66 25.01
C LEU A 126 9.61 3.52 24.68
N ILE A 127 10.03 3.62 23.42
CA ILE A 127 11.12 4.51 23.01
C ILE A 127 10.82 5.96 23.45
N LYS A 128 9.61 6.45 23.19
CA LYS A 128 9.20 7.81 23.59
C LYS A 128 9.21 8.00 25.12
N LYS A 129 8.84 6.97 25.88
CA LYS A 129 8.73 7.03 27.35
C LYS A 129 10.06 6.83 28.06
N THR A 130 10.88 5.92 27.57
CA THR A 130 12.10 5.45 28.29
C THR A 130 13.40 5.85 27.58
N GLN A 131 13.34 6.36 26.36
CA GLN A 131 14.49 6.63 25.48
C GLN A 131 15.37 5.40 25.19
N LYS A 132 14.86 4.19 25.45
CA LYS A 132 15.54 2.94 25.12
C LYS A 132 15.01 2.40 23.80
N VAL A 133 15.93 2.09 22.89
CA VAL A 133 15.62 1.54 21.55
C VAL A 133 15.83 0.04 21.57
N ASP A 134 14.81 -0.72 21.18
CA ASP A 134 14.96 -2.13 20.86
C ASP A 134 15.72 -2.25 19.52
N PRO A 135 16.87 -2.91 19.45
CA PRO A 135 17.66 -3.00 18.22
C PRO A 135 16.97 -3.79 17.12
N GLU A 136 15.99 -4.64 17.42
CA GLU A 136 15.30 -5.48 16.47
C GLU A 136 13.87 -5.02 16.16
N SER A 137 13.28 -4.11 16.98
CA SER A 137 11.92 -3.58 16.78
C SER A 137 11.86 -2.08 17.13
N ASN A 138 11.87 -1.23 16.10
CA ASN A 138 11.96 0.23 16.28
C ASN A 138 11.37 0.97 15.07
N TYR A 139 11.75 2.25 14.85
CA TYR A 139 11.31 3.03 13.69
C TYR A 139 11.80 2.50 12.33
N CYS A 140 12.88 1.73 12.30
CA CYS A 140 13.45 1.18 11.07
C CYS A 140 12.96 -0.25 10.78
N PHE A 141 12.84 -1.07 11.85
CA PHE A 141 12.53 -2.50 11.75
C PHE A 141 11.15 -2.85 12.26
N GLY A 142 10.52 -3.81 11.60
CA GLY A 142 9.18 -4.29 11.85
C GLY A 142 8.25 -4.11 10.66
N GLU A 143 7.10 -4.74 10.73
CA GLU A 143 6.07 -4.76 9.68
C GLU A 143 5.74 -3.36 9.14
N GLY A 144 5.69 -3.22 7.83
CA GLY A 144 5.44 -1.97 7.11
C GLY A 144 6.65 -1.04 7.01
N GLY A 145 7.83 -1.42 7.57
CA GLY A 145 9.08 -0.68 7.48
C GLY A 145 9.04 0.70 8.15
N ALA A 146 10.01 1.56 7.82
CA ALA A 146 10.15 2.89 8.42
C ALA A 146 8.95 3.82 8.19
N GLY A 147 8.16 3.57 7.14
CA GLY A 147 7.00 4.38 6.77
C GLY A 147 5.70 4.04 7.52
N ALA A 148 5.62 2.93 8.25
CA ALA A 148 4.36 2.40 8.80
C ALA A 148 3.59 3.39 9.69
N TYR A 149 4.30 4.26 10.39
CA TYR A 149 3.72 5.28 11.29
C TYR A 149 3.93 6.71 10.79
N SER A 150 4.20 6.87 9.50
CA SER A 150 4.19 8.17 8.82
C SER A 150 2.78 8.54 8.37
N ASP A 151 2.61 9.71 7.78
CA ASP A 151 1.35 10.11 7.14
C ASP A 151 1.07 9.34 5.83
N GLY A 152 1.98 8.48 5.38
CA GLY A 152 1.81 7.65 4.20
C GLY A 152 1.67 8.46 2.92
N LYS A 153 2.57 9.43 2.71
CA LYS A 153 2.64 10.18 1.45
C LYS A 153 2.93 9.25 0.28
N LEU A 154 2.07 9.27 -0.73
CA LEU A 154 2.15 8.40 -1.90
C LEU A 154 2.57 9.14 -3.17
N TYR A 155 2.87 10.45 -3.06
CA TYR A 155 3.28 11.23 -4.20
C TYR A 155 4.65 10.80 -4.73
N THR A 156 4.72 10.57 -6.05
CA THR A 156 5.97 10.30 -6.74
C THR A 156 6.07 11.13 -8.02
N ARG A 157 7.25 11.62 -8.34
CA ARG A 157 7.56 12.24 -9.62
C ARG A 157 7.93 11.21 -10.69
N SER A 158 8.30 10.00 -10.28
CA SER A 158 8.69 8.92 -11.17
C SER A 158 7.45 8.27 -11.80
N LYS A 159 7.25 8.51 -13.09
CA LYS A 159 6.19 7.87 -13.88
C LYS A 159 6.75 6.84 -14.88
N LYS A 160 8.08 6.67 -14.92
CA LYS A 160 8.76 5.85 -15.94
C LYS A 160 8.90 4.38 -15.54
N ARG A 161 8.80 4.05 -14.26
CA ARG A 161 9.00 2.69 -13.74
C ARG A 161 7.77 2.23 -12.96
N GLY A 162 7.15 1.16 -13.44
CA GLY A 162 6.01 0.54 -12.79
C GLY A 162 4.68 1.29 -12.97
N ASN A 163 3.59 0.62 -12.63
CA ASN A 163 2.23 1.16 -12.68
C ASN A 163 1.82 1.69 -11.31
N VAL A 164 1.94 3.01 -11.12
CA VAL A 164 1.57 3.67 -9.86
C VAL A 164 0.09 3.46 -9.55
N ASN A 165 -0.79 3.48 -10.57
CA ASN A 165 -2.23 3.28 -10.36
C ASN A 165 -2.52 1.90 -9.77
N LYS A 166 -1.82 0.85 -10.22
CA LYS A 166 -1.96 -0.49 -9.63
C LYS A 166 -1.63 -0.46 -8.13
N ILE A 167 -0.55 0.20 -7.73
CA ILE A 167 -0.15 0.32 -6.32
C ILE A 167 -1.24 1.03 -5.50
N LEU A 168 -1.81 2.13 -6.02
CA LEU A 168 -2.88 2.86 -5.37
C LEU A 168 -4.17 2.02 -5.25
N ASN A 169 -4.52 1.28 -6.30
CA ASN A 169 -5.66 0.36 -6.27
C ASN A 169 -5.48 -0.77 -5.25
N VAL A 170 -4.28 -1.34 -5.13
CA VAL A 170 -3.96 -2.34 -4.10
C VAL A 170 -4.12 -1.75 -2.71
N PHE A 171 -3.68 -0.52 -2.45
CA PHE A 171 -3.92 0.14 -1.17
C PHE A 171 -5.42 0.35 -0.91
N CYS A 172 -6.21 0.77 -1.90
CA CYS A 172 -7.67 0.89 -1.77
C CYS A 172 -8.31 -0.46 -1.45
N GLN A 173 -7.91 -1.52 -2.13
CA GLN A 173 -8.39 -2.89 -1.89
C GLN A 173 -8.13 -3.35 -0.44
N HIS A 174 -7.07 -2.83 0.19
CA HIS A 174 -6.71 -3.15 1.57
C HIS A 174 -7.17 -2.10 2.60
N GLY A 175 -8.04 -1.15 2.19
CA GLY A 175 -8.74 -0.26 3.11
C GLY A 175 -8.26 1.20 3.13
N ALA A 176 -7.39 1.60 2.20
CA ALA A 176 -7.12 3.01 1.97
C ALA A 176 -8.33 3.70 1.32
N SER A 177 -8.47 5.01 1.53
CA SER A 177 -9.52 5.80 0.88
C SER A 177 -9.32 5.81 -0.64
N SER A 178 -10.40 5.66 -1.42
CA SER A 178 -10.37 5.82 -2.87
C SER A 178 -9.96 7.22 -3.33
N SER A 179 -9.96 8.21 -2.44
CA SER A 179 -9.47 9.57 -2.72
C SER A 179 -8.00 9.59 -3.18
N ILE A 180 -7.18 8.62 -2.75
CA ILE A 180 -5.77 8.52 -3.18
C ILE A 180 -5.62 8.30 -4.69
N LEU A 181 -6.65 7.84 -5.37
CA LEU A 181 -6.63 7.60 -6.83
C LEU A 181 -6.73 8.89 -7.65
N TYR A 182 -7.33 9.94 -7.09
CA TYR A 182 -7.58 11.19 -7.84
C TYR A 182 -6.93 12.43 -7.21
N GLU A 183 -6.45 12.38 -6.00
CA GLU A 183 -5.73 13.50 -5.37
C GLU A 183 -4.34 13.70 -5.97
N ALA A 184 -3.94 14.96 -6.21
CA ALA A 184 -2.63 15.29 -6.77
C ALA A 184 -1.46 14.93 -5.82
N HIS A 185 -1.70 15.00 -4.53
CA HIS A 185 -0.75 14.64 -3.46
C HIS A 185 -1.41 13.66 -2.49
N PRO A 186 -1.58 12.38 -2.91
CA PRO A 186 -2.31 11.41 -2.11
C PRO A 186 -1.51 10.99 -0.86
N HIS A 187 -2.25 10.75 0.23
CA HIS A 187 -1.71 10.19 1.47
C HIS A 187 -2.75 9.29 2.13
N ILE A 188 -2.30 8.29 2.89
CA ILE A 188 -3.21 7.34 3.54
C ILE A 188 -3.64 7.84 4.93
N GLY A 189 -2.73 8.46 5.66
CA GLY A 189 -2.92 8.90 7.04
C GLY A 189 -2.31 7.93 8.05
N THR A 190 -1.76 8.50 9.13
CA THR A 190 -0.95 7.81 10.16
C THR A 190 -1.72 6.71 10.90
N ASP A 191 -3.02 6.91 11.11
CA ASP A 191 -3.92 5.97 11.81
C ASP A 191 -4.47 4.87 10.92
N LYS A 192 -4.54 5.11 9.61
CA LYS A 192 -5.08 4.15 8.64
C LYS A 192 -4.00 3.23 8.07
N LEU A 193 -2.79 3.75 7.86
CA LEU A 193 -1.70 3.00 7.22
C LEU A 193 -1.36 1.67 7.92
N PRO A 194 -1.24 1.60 9.26
CA PRO A 194 -1.01 0.33 9.94
C PRO A 194 -2.08 -0.73 9.66
N ARG A 195 -3.35 -0.29 9.56
CA ARG A 195 -4.46 -1.20 9.24
C ARG A 195 -4.42 -1.68 7.79
N VAL A 196 -4.02 -0.83 6.87
CA VAL A 196 -3.83 -1.21 5.45
C VAL A 196 -2.72 -2.25 5.34
N ILE A 197 -1.60 -2.06 6.04
CA ILE A 197 -0.48 -3.00 6.11
C ILE A 197 -0.94 -4.36 6.68
N GLU A 198 -1.64 -4.35 7.81
CA GLU A 198 -2.21 -5.56 8.41
C GLU A 198 -3.16 -6.30 7.44
N ASN A 199 -4.00 -5.58 6.71
CA ASN A 199 -4.89 -6.17 5.72
C ASN A 199 -4.12 -6.81 4.54
N MET A 200 -3.02 -6.20 4.10
CA MET A 200 -2.15 -6.77 3.07
C MET A 200 -1.53 -8.09 3.56
N ARG A 201 -0.96 -8.12 4.77
CA ARG A 201 -0.47 -9.34 5.41
C ARG A 201 -1.55 -10.42 5.49
N ASN A 202 -2.74 -10.06 5.97
CA ASN A 202 -3.86 -11.00 6.09
C ASN A 202 -4.27 -11.61 4.74
N THR A 203 -4.19 -10.83 3.66
CA THR A 203 -4.40 -11.33 2.29
C THR A 203 -3.32 -12.34 1.92
N ILE A 204 -2.04 -12.05 2.21
CA ILE A 204 -0.92 -12.96 1.93
C ILE A 204 -1.12 -14.29 2.65
N ILE A 205 -1.42 -14.26 3.95
CA ILE A 205 -1.65 -15.46 4.77
C ILE A 205 -2.88 -16.22 4.27
N LYS A 206 -3.99 -15.55 4.01
CA LYS A 206 -5.23 -16.17 3.50
C LYS A 206 -5.01 -16.89 2.16
N CYS A 207 -4.10 -16.42 1.35
CA CYS A 207 -3.74 -17.04 0.07
C CYS A 207 -2.72 -18.18 0.19
N GLY A 208 -2.30 -18.57 1.40
CA GLY A 208 -1.35 -19.66 1.63
C GLY A 208 0.13 -19.21 1.67
N GLY A 209 0.40 -17.92 1.72
CA GLY A 209 1.73 -17.38 2.04
C GLY A 209 2.02 -17.46 3.53
N GLU A 210 3.28 -17.27 3.90
CA GLU A 210 3.76 -17.30 5.29
C GLU A 210 4.43 -15.98 5.66
N VAL A 211 4.28 -15.58 6.94
CA VAL A 211 4.96 -14.43 7.52
C VAL A 211 5.56 -14.84 8.86
N HIS A 212 6.88 -14.72 8.97
CA HIS A 212 7.65 -15.06 10.15
C HIS A 212 8.21 -13.78 10.77
N PHE A 213 7.56 -13.29 11.84
CA PHE A 213 8.06 -12.16 12.64
C PHE A 213 9.20 -12.56 13.55
N GLN A 214 9.98 -11.59 14.00
CA GLN A 214 11.14 -11.77 14.88
C GLN A 214 12.11 -12.82 14.30
N THR A 215 12.15 -12.94 12.98
CA THR A 215 12.96 -13.90 12.25
C THR A 215 13.94 -13.15 11.37
N LYS A 216 15.19 -13.09 11.85
CA LYS A 216 16.28 -12.32 11.25
C LYS A 216 17.12 -13.19 10.35
N MET A 217 17.16 -12.86 9.06
CA MET A 217 18.13 -13.47 8.14
C MET A 217 19.55 -13.18 8.59
N THR A 218 20.40 -14.20 8.57
CA THR A 218 21.82 -14.12 8.97
C THR A 218 22.75 -14.36 7.81
N GLU A 219 22.47 -15.36 6.96
CA GLU A 219 23.35 -15.78 5.89
C GLU A 219 22.56 -16.28 4.68
N PHE A 220 23.24 -16.31 3.51
CA PHE A 220 22.74 -17.06 2.36
C PHE A 220 23.12 -18.52 2.44
N LEU A 221 22.23 -19.40 2.05
CA LEU A 221 22.57 -20.79 1.72
C LEU A 221 23.10 -20.80 0.30
N LEU A 222 24.37 -21.14 0.16
CA LEU A 222 25.07 -21.15 -1.12
C LEU A 222 25.39 -22.59 -1.53
N SER A 223 25.20 -22.91 -2.82
CA SER A 223 25.75 -24.12 -3.43
C SER A 223 26.70 -23.73 -4.53
N THR A 224 27.82 -24.47 -4.63
CA THR A 224 28.82 -24.23 -5.66
C THR A 224 28.89 -25.47 -6.57
N LYS A 225 28.73 -25.25 -7.87
CA LYS A 225 28.86 -26.30 -8.89
C LYS A 225 29.86 -25.83 -9.95
N GLY A 226 31.09 -26.37 -9.88
CA GLY A 226 32.22 -25.85 -10.66
C GLY A 226 32.57 -24.42 -10.22
N GLU A 227 32.61 -23.47 -11.16
CA GLU A 227 32.90 -22.06 -10.90
C GLU A 227 31.64 -21.22 -10.56
N GLU A 228 30.46 -21.80 -10.73
CA GLU A 228 29.20 -21.10 -10.46
C GLU A 228 28.76 -21.30 -9.02
N THR A 229 28.53 -20.18 -8.33
CA THR A 229 27.90 -20.14 -7.00
C THR A 229 26.44 -19.63 -7.11
N LYS A 230 25.52 -20.41 -6.55
CA LYS A 230 24.08 -20.13 -6.58
C LYS A 230 23.54 -19.95 -5.18
N VAL A 231 22.59 -19.04 -5.02
CA VAL A 231 21.81 -18.87 -3.79
C VAL A 231 20.65 -19.89 -3.80
N ASP A 232 20.66 -20.82 -2.85
CA ASP A 232 19.63 -21.84 -2.69
C ASP A 232 18.62 -21.51 -1.59
N GLY A 233 18.88 -20.48 -0.81
CA GLY A 233 18.02 -20.06 0.28
C GLY A 233 18.71 -19.14 1.27
N VAL A 234 18.19 -19.09 2.48
CA VAL A 234 18.74 -18.29 3.59
C VAL A 234 18.74 -19.06 4.90
N LYS A 235 19.69 -18.74 5.78
CA LYS A 235 19.64 -19.04 7.20
C LYS A 235 19.03 -17.83 7.94
N ALA A 236 18.30 -18.11 8.99
CA ALA A 236 17.70 -17.10 9.84
C ALA A 236 17.72 -17.55 11.31
N ILE A 237 17.58 -16.59 12.22
CA ILE A 237 17.42 -16.84 13.65
C ILE A 237 16.06 -16.35 14.07
N TYR A 238 15.27 -17.21 14.73
CA TYR A 238 14.08 -16.81 15.45
C TYR A 238 14.52 -16.19 16.79
N LEU A 239 14.45 -14.87 16.87
CA LEU A 239 15.04 -14.07 17.94
C LEU A 239 14.55 -14.42 19.35
N PRO A 240 13.24 -14.70 19.60
CA PRO A 240 12.77 -15.00 20.96
C PRO A 240 13.36 -16.25 21.57
N ALA A 241 13.69 -17.26 20.74
CA ALA A 241 14.22 -18.54 21.19
C ALA A 241 15.71 -18.74 20.85
N GLY A 242 16.30 -17.86 20.04
CA GLY A 242 17.64 -18.05 19.49
C GLY A 242 17.75 -19.26 18.54
N GLN A 243 16.61 -19.73 18.00
CA GLN A 243 16.54 -20.91 17.18
C GLN A 243 17.02 -20.62 15.75
N GLU A 244 17.96 -21.39 15.26
CA GLU A 244 18.37 -21.35 13.85
C GLU A 244 17.32 -22.03 12.96
N LEU A 245 17.03 -21.40 11.84
CA LEU A 245 16.07 -21.85 10.83
C LEU A 245 16.72 -21.77 9.45
N GLU A 246 16.33 -22.69 8.56
CA GLU A 246 16.72 -22.65 7.15
C GLU A 246 15.48 -22.58 6.26
N PHE A 247 15.53 -21.67 5.28
CA PHE A 247 14.50 -21.52 4.27
C PHE A 247 15.12 -21.71 2.89
N LYS A 248 14.62 -22.68 2.12
CA LYS A 248 15.15 -23.02 0.79
C LYS A 248 14.28 -22.46 -0.32
N GLY A 249 14.89 -21.90 -1.36
CA GLY A 249 14.21 -21.34 -2.52
C GLY A 249 14.84 -20.04 -3.00
N PRO A 250 14.35 -19.48 -4.12
CA PRO A 250 14.75 -18.15 -4.59
C PRO A 250 14.53 -17.08 -3.51
N VAL A 251 15.38 -16.06 -3.50
CA VAL A 251 15.39 -15.01 -2.46
C VAL A 251 15.19 -13.64 -3.07
N ILE A 252 14.28 -12.87 -2.50
CA ILE A 252 14.10 -11.45 -2.77
C ILE A 252 14.53 -10.67 -1.51
N LEU A 253 15.53 -9.80 -1.64
CA LEU A 253 15.92 -8.88 -0.58
C LEU A 253 15.09 -7.61 -0.67
N ALA A 254 14.30 -7.34 0.37
CA ALA A 254 13.46 -6.16 0.51
C ALA A 254 13.76 -5.40 1.81
N THR A 255 15.02 -5.42 2.25
CA THR A 255 15.49 -4.90 3.55
C THR A 255 15.55 -3.38 3.66
N GLY A 256 15.35 -2.67 2.55
CA GLY A 256 15.40 -1.22 2.52
C GLY A 256 16.82 -0.68 2.73
N HIS A 257 16.97 0.23 3.69
CA HIS A 257 18.24 0.89 4.03
C HIS A 257 18.98 0.24 5.21
N SER A 258 18.53 -0.88 5.66
CA SER A 258 19.08 -1.59 6.83
C SER A 258 20.19 -2.56 6.47
#